data_58bada5386f4efc658b987fe2422dc27
#
_entry.id   58bada5386f4efc658b987fe2422dc27
#
_cell.length_a   1.000
_cell.length_b   1.000
_cell.length_c   1.000
_cell.angle_alpha   90.00
_cell.angle_beta   90.00
_cell.angle_gamma   90.00
#
_symmetry.space_group_name_H-M   'P 1'
#
loop_
_entity.id
_entity.type
_entity.pdbx_description
1 polymer ?
#
loop_
_entity_poly.entity_id
_entity_poly.type
_entity_poly.pdbx_seq_one_letter_code
_entity_poly.pdbx_strand_id
1 'polypeptide(L)'
;MEREKIVIELCGGKMPEKAHDADAAYDVFTKEDMEMYDGGRCAIPLGFKIQLPKHLAAVVQPRSGMSTKGMYARVEFFNKDSTEVRIDADVKLGLIDSGYTGEVKAIVKAHEIDWLGVKRVYIPAGTKIAQMRIVQVPSVTFEVGTIEKDTKRGEHGFNSTGTK
;
A
#
# COMPACT_ATOMS: atom_id res chain seq x y z
N MET A 1 -6.68 -17.79 21.36
CA MET A 1 -5.74 -18.02 20.25
C MET A 1 -4.42 -17.39 20.61
N GLU A 2 -3.33 -18.14 20.55
CA GLU A 2 -1.98 -17.63 20.75
C GLU A 2 -1.65 -16.64 19.60
N ARG A 3 -1.10 -15.48 19.95
CA ARG A 3 -0.72 -14.48 18.95
C ARG A 3 0.58 -14.90 18.26
N GLU A 4 0.57 -14.99 16.96
CA GLU A 4 1.76 -15.29 16.19
C GLU A 4 2.75 -14.11 16.19
N LYS A 5 4.03 -14.41 16.38
CA LYS A 5 5.07 -13.38 16.43
C LYS A 5 5.70 -13.21 15.03
N ILE A 6 5.67 -11.98 14.54
CA ILE A 6 6.32 -11.58 13.30
C ILE A 6 7.48 -10.65 13.65
N VAL A 7 8.66 -10.92 13.10
CA VAL A 7 9.85 -10.11 13.36
C VAL A 7 9.89 -8.93 12.40
N ILE A 8 10.11 -7.73 12.95
CA ILE A 8 10.35 -6.49 12.21
C ILE A 8 11.79 -6.01 12.52
N GLU A 9 12.58 -5.76 11.49
CA GLU A 9 13.88 -5.08 11.58
C GLU A 9 13.70 -3.63 11.11
N LEU A 10 13.86 -2.67 12.01
CA LEU A 10 13.80 -1.24 11.66
C LEU A 10 15.09 -0.81 10.96
N CYS A 11 14.95 -0.12 9.82
CA CYS A 11 16.05 0.46 9.04
C CYS A 11 15.83 1.95 8.78
N GLY A 12 15.50 2.68 9.84
CA GLY A 12 15.31 4.14 9.84
C GLY A 12 13.85 4.60 9.77
N GLY A 13 12.89 3.69 9.74
CA GLY A 13 11.45 4.01 9.78
C GLY A 13 10.81 3.75 11.14
N LYS A 14 9.49 3.73 11.14
CA LYS A 14 8.65 3.45 12.31
C LYS A 14 8.08 2.04 12.26
N MET A 15 7.75 1.49 13.44
CA MET A 15 6.95 0.27 13.54
C MET A 15 5.59 0.50 12.89
N PRO A 16 5.08 -0.48 12.11
CA PRO A 16 3.68 -0.50 11.73
C PRO A 16 2.77 -0.50 12.97
N GLU A 17 1.74 0.34 12.99
CA GLU A 17 0.88 0.50 14.15
C GLU A 17 -0.61 0.42 13.78
N LYS A 18 -1.44 -0.04 14.71
CA LYS A 18 -2.90 0.05 14.62
C LYS A 18 -3.39 1.27 15.38
N ALA A 19 -4.38 1.98 14.85
CA ALA A 19 -5.06 3.04 15.58
C ALA A 19 -5.96 2.47 16.68
N HIS A 20 -6.59 1.31 16.42
CA HIS A 20 -7.44 0.58 17.36
C HIS A 20 -7.11 -0.92 17.32
N ASP A 21 -7.24 -1.61 18.43
CA ASP A 21 -6.93 -3.05 18.55
C ASP A 21 -7.72 -3.92 17.55
N ALA A 22 -8.94 -3.50 17.23
CA ALA A 22 -9.83 -4.20 16.29
C ALA A 22 -9.52 -3.94 14.82
N ASP A 23 -8.59 -3.02 14.49
CA ASP A 23 -8.26 -2.72 13.10
C ASP A 23 -7.68 -3.95 12.39
N ALA A 24 -8.11 -4.18 11.16
CA ALA A 24 -7.65 -5.31 10.35
C ALA A 24 -6.24 -5.09 9.76
N ALA A 25 -5.77 -3.86 9.72
CA ALA A 25 -4.50 -3.48 9.11
C ALA A 25 -3.69 -2.54 10.01
N TYR A 26 -2.40 -2.47 9.74
CA TYR A 26 -1.44 -1.60 10.40
C TYR A 26 -1.13 -0.40 9.52
N ASP A 27 -1.17 0.81 10.04
CA ASP A 27 -0.67 2.00 9.36
C ASP A 27 0.84 1.86 9.15
N VAL A 28 1.32 2.23 7.96
CA VAL A 28 2.75 2.29 7.62
C VAL A 28 3.12 3.70 7.17
N PHE A 29 4.37 4.08 7.43
CA PHE A 29 4.84 5.46 7.35
C PHE A 29 5.98 5.60 6.35
N THR A 30 6.08 6.78 5.73
CA THR A 30 7.26 7.14 4.94
C THR A 30 8.49 7.25 5.85
N LYS A 31 9.61 6.69 5.40
CA LYS A 31 10.90 6.78 6.09
C LYS A 31 11.51 8.18 6.01
N GLU A 32 11.38 8.79 4.85
CA GLU A 32 12.01 10.06 4.48
C GLU A 32 11.09 10.88 3.59
N ASP A 33 11.47 12.14 3.32
CA ASP A 33 10.76 12.98 2.36
C ASP A 33 10.87 12.40 0.96
N MET A 34 9.73 12.21 0.29
CA MET A 34 9.68 11.59 -1.03
C MET A 34 9.10 12.56 -2.05
N GLU A 35 9.93 13.00 -2.98
CA GLU A 35 9.49 13.84 -4.09
C GLU A 35 8.60 13.06 -5.05
N MET A 36 7.50 13.69 -5.46
CA MET A 36 6.49 13.12 -6.35
C MET A 36 6.51 13.83 -7.69
N TYR A 37 6.26 13.07 -8.76
CA TYR A 37 6.21 13.58 -10.13
C TYR A 37 4.88 13.23 -10.75
N ASP A 38 4.36 14.12 -11.58
CA ASP A 38 3.08 13.90 -12.27
C ASP A 38 3.12 12.64 -13.14
N GLY A 39 2.11 11.78 -12.98
CA GLY A 39 2.02 10.49 -13.67
C GLY A 39 3.12 9.47 -13.27
N GLY A 40 4.12 9.90 -12.50
CA GLY A 40 5.25 9.07 -12.05
C GLY A 40 4.85 8.03 -11.00
N ARG A 41 5.60 6.91 -10.96
CA ARG A 41 5.51 5.92 -9.89
C ARG A 41 6.73 6.01 -9.00
N CYS A 42 6.51 6.13 -7.70
CA CYS A 42 7.55 6.15 -6.69
C CYS A 42 7.45 4.90 -5.81
N ALA A 43 8.58 4.23 -5.60
CA ALA A 43 8.71 3.15 -4.61
C ALA A 43 9.18 3.76 -3.29
N ILE A 44 8.25 4.11 -2.43
CA ILE A 44 8.48 4.84 -1.19
C ILE A 44 8.94 3.89 -0.09
N PRO A 45 10.16 4.05 0.46
CA PRO A 45 10.66 3.20 1.52
C PRO A 45 9.89 3.45 2.83
N LEU A 46 9.56 2.37 3.53
CA LEU A 46 8.84 2.42 4.80
C LEU A 46 9.78 2.29 6.02
N GLY A 47 11.05 2.05 5.77
CA GLY A 47 12.08 2.02 6.81
C GLY A 47 12.04 0.79 7.71
N PHE A 48 11.49 -0.32 7.24
CA PHE A 48 11.54 -1.59 7.94
C PHE A 48 11.59 -2.78 6.97
N LYS A 49 12.08 -3.91 7.48
CA LYS A 49 11.98 -5.23 6.86
C LYS A 49 11.08 -6.11 7.71
N ILE A 50 10.50 -7.14 7.13
CA ILE A 50 9.58 -8.04 7.82
C ILE A 50 9.96 -9.50 7.54
N GLN A 51 9.99 -10.33 8.57
CA GLN A 51 10.16 -11.77 8.45
C GLN A 51 8.83 -12.46 8.72
N LEU A 52 8.25 -13.04 7.69
CA LEU A 52 6.96 -13.71 7.75
C LEU A 52 7.14 -15.24 7.79
N PRO A 53 6.35 -15.96 8.59
CA PRO A 53 6.20 -17.42 8.47
C PRO A 53 5.72 -17.83 7.07
N LYS A 54 6.07 -19.05 6.63
CA LYS A 54 5.76 -19.53 5.26
C LYS A 54 4.27 -19.52 4.87
N HIS A 55 3.40 -19.62 5.86
CA HIS A 55 1.93 -19.62 5.66
C HIS A 55 1.32 -18.22 5.72
N LEU A 56 2.15 -17.17 5.84
CA LEU A 56 1.69 -15.78 5.87
C LEU A 56 2.33 -14.96 4.75
N ALA A 57 1.59 -13.96 4.31
CA ALA A 57 2.07 -12.88 3.46
C ALA A 57 1.60 -11.54 4.04
N ALA A 58 2.25 -10.45 3.65
CA ALA A 58 1.78 -9.11 3.97
C ALA A 58 1.29 -8.40 2.70
N VAL A 59 0.19 -7.66 2.81
CA VAL A 59 -0.38 -6.88 1.71
C VAL A 59 -0.35 -5.41 2.08
N VAL A 60 0.40 -4.62 1.31
CA VAL A 60 0.38 -3.16 1.37
C VAL A 60 -0.72 -2.66 0.46
N GLN A 61 -1.59 -1.80 0.98
CA GLN A 61 -2.80 -1.34 0.29
C GLN A 61 -3.14 0.11 0.65
N PRO A 62 -4.01 0.78 -0.14
CA PRO A 62 -4.50 2.12 0.18
C PRO A 62 -5.22 2.17 1.53
N ARG A 63 -5.20 3.34 2.15
CA ARG A 63 -6.04 3.68 3.32
C ARG A 63 -7.34 4.33 2.81
N SER A 64 -8.47 4.00 3.43
CA SER A 64 -9.79 4.56 3.07
C SER A 64 -9.82 6.10 3.07
N GLY A 65 -9.20 6.72 4.07
CA GLY A 65 -9.11 8.18 4.15
C GLY A 65 -8.31 8.82 3.01
N MET A 66 -7.30 8.13 2.48
CA MET A 66 -6.55 8.59 1.31
C MET A 66 -7.37 8.42 0.03
N SER A 67 -8.08 7.30 -0.11
CA SER A 67 -8.93 7.04 -1.27
C SER A 67 -10.09 8.03 -1.40
N THR A 68 -10.53 8.65 -0.29
CA THR A 68 -11.66 9.60 -0.29
C THR A 68 -11.24 11.06 -0.29
N LYS A 69 -10.09 11.40 0.33
CA LYS A 69 -9.66 12.79 0.57
C LYS A 69 -8.36 13.16 -0.13
N GLY A 70 -7.75 12.23 -0.87
CA GLY A 70 -6.42 12.39 -1.43
C GLY A 70 -5.30 12.15 -0.41
N MET A 71 -4.10 12.04 -0.92
CA MET A 71 -2.88 11.82 -0.15
C MET A 71 -2.33 13.13 0.39
N TYR A 72 -1.91 13.15 1.67
CA TYR A 72 -1.23 14.29 2.26
C TYR A 72 0.14 14.48 1.61
N ALA A 73 0.43 15.72 1.21
CA ALA A 73 1.69 16.13 0.62
C ALA A 73 2.03 17.57 1.01
N ARG A 74 3.24 18.00 0.74
CA ARG A 74 3.68 19.39 0.78
C ARG A 74 4.10 19.86 -0.58
N VAL A 75 3.77 21.12 -0.86
CA VAL A 75 4.21 21.86 -2.04
C VAL A 75 5.22 22.92 -1.60
N GLU A 76 6.35 22.98 -2.26
CA GLU A 76 7.33 24.06 -2.14
C GLU A 76 7.32 24.89 -3.42
N PHE A 77 7.18 26.22 -3.28
CA PHE A 77 7.19 27.17 -4.37
C PHE A 77 8.59 27.74 -4.62
N PHE A 78 8.82 28.34 -5.78
CA PHE A 78 10.11 28.96 -6.11
C PHE A 78 10.46 30.14 -5.19
N ASN A 79 9.49 30.83 -4.60
CA ASN A 79 9.69 31.90 -3.59
C ASN A 79 10.02 31.35 -2.19
N LYS A 80 10.22 30.05 -2.04
CA LYS A 80 10.49 29.28 -0.80
C LYS A 80 9.32 29.16 0.17
N ASP A 81 8.13 29.64 -0.16
CA ASP A 81 6.93 29.32 0.61
C ASP A 81 6.59 27.84 0.46
N SER A 82 5.94 27.28 1.47
CA SER A 82 5.45 25.91 1.44
C SER A 82 4.06 25.81 2.02
N THR A 83 3.25 24.90 1.50
CA THR A 83 1.91 24.64 2.00
C THR A 83 1.59 23.14 2.02
N GLU A 84 0.67 22.77 2.89
CA GLU A 84 0.13 21.43 2.94
C GLU A 84 -1.03 21.30 1.96
N VAL A 85 -1.07 20.18 1.26
CA VAL A 85 -2.07 19.92 0.22
C VAL A 85 -2.56 18.47 0.30
N ARG A 86 -3.66 18.19 -0.37
CA ARG A 86 -4.09 16.84 -0.74
C ARG A 86 -3.91 16.68 -2.24
N ILE A 87 -3.15 15.66 -2.63
CA ILE A 87 -2.92 15.33 -4.04
C ILE A 87 -3.74 14.09 -4.40
N ASP A 88 -4.13 13.98 -5.66
CA ASP A 88 -4.65 12.74 -6.20
C ASP A 88 -3.50 11.76 -6.38
N ALA A 89 -3.55 10.66 -5.67
CA ALA A 89 -2.52 9.63 -5.73
C ALA A 89 -3.04 8.26 -5.33
N ASP A 90 -2.60 7.26 -6.08
CA ASP A 90 -2.90 5.86 -5.86
C ASP A 90 -1.76 5.15 -5.14
N VAL A 91 -2.06 4.42 -4.08
CA VAL A 91 -1.19 3.37 -3.56
C VAL A 91 -1.51 2.08 -4.31
N LYS A 92 -0.53 1.53 -5.01
CA LYS A 92 -0.69 0.26 -5.71
C LYS A 92 -0.63 -0.90 -4.71
N LEU A 93 -1.48 -1.90 -4.94
CA LEU A 93 -1.47 -3.12 -4.13
C LEU A 93 -0.10 -3.80 -4.24
N GLY A 94 0.54 -4.06 -3.12
CA GLY A 94 1.81 -4.77 -3.01
C GLY A 94 1.66 -6.04 -2.18
N LEU A 95 2.18 -7.16 -2.68
CA LEU A 95 2.26 -8.41 -1.95
C LEU A 95 3.71 -8.64 -1.50
N ILE A 96 3.89 -8.99 -0.23
CA ILE A 96 5.18 -9.28 0.38
C ILE A 96 5.17 -10.75 0.79
N ASP A 97 5.96 -11.55 0.12
CA ASP A 97 6.10 -12.98 0.37
C ASP A 97 6.97 -13.25 1.61
N SER A 98 6.77 -14.41 2.24
CA SER A 98 7.56 -14.85 3.41
C SER A 98 9.06 -14.97 3.15
N GLY A 99 9.46 -15.16 1.88
CA GLY A 99 10.88 -15.23 1.49
C GLY A 99 11.53 -13.86 1.19
N TYR A 100 10.77 -12.77 1.21
CA TYR A 100 11.31 -11.44 0.94
C TYR A 100 12.04 -10.89 2.17
N THR A 101 13.30 -10.49 1.99
CA THR A 101 14.17 -9.97 3.06
C THR A 101 14.58 -8.51 2.88
N GLY A 102 14.11 -7.87 1.82
CA GLY A 102 14.39 -6.46 1.54
C GLY A 102 13.54 -5.50 2.36
N GLU A 103 13.88 -4.21 2.26
CA GLU A 103 13.07 -3.13 2.84
C GLU A 103 11.69 -3.06 2.18
N VAL A 104 10.64 -3.00 3.01
CA VAL A 104 9.27 -2.88 2.55
C VAL A 104 9.04 -1.48 1.96
N LYS A 105 8.37 -1.43 0.80
CA LYS A 105 8.06 -0.19 0.10
C LYS A 105 6.58 -0.12 -0.27
N ALA A 106 6.04 1.10 -0.29
CA ALA A 106 4.75 1.40 -0.89
C ALA A 106 4.95 1.97 -2.30
N ILE A 107 4.26 1.42 -3.29
CA ILE A 107 4.30 1.98 -4.65
C ILE A 107 3.17 2.98 -4.79
N VAL A 108 3.52 4.24 -5.04
CA VAL A 108 2.57 5.34 -5.19
C VAL A 108 2.68 5.94 -6.58
N LYS A 109 1.54 6.26 -7.18
CA LYS A 109 1.44 7.02 -8.42
C LYS A 109 0.64 8.29 -8.14
N ALA A 110 1.21 9.46 -8.41
CA ALA A 110 0.53 10.74 -8.32
C ALA A 110 -0.08 11.14 -9.67
N HIS A 111 -1.12 11.97 -9.63
CA HIS A 111 -1.86 12.45 -10.77
C HIS A 111 -2.09 13.96 -10.64
N GLU A 112 -1.98 14.67 -11.76
CA GLU A 112 -2.34 16.09 -11.89
C GLU A 112 -1.64 17.02 -10.88
N ILE A 113 -0.36 16.75 -10.62
CA ILE A 113 0.46 17.55 -9.68
C ILE A 113 1.47 18.49 -10.37
N ASP A 114 1.38 18.65 -11.69
CA ASP A 114 2.19 19.61 -12.46
C ASP A 114 1.55 21.00 -12.41
N TRP A 115 1.76 21.71 -11.28
CA TRP A 115 1.15 23.02 -11.04
C TRP A 115 2.11 24.16 -11.34
N LEU A 116 1.59 25.22 -11.94
CA LEU A 116 2.37 26.43 -12.27
C LEU A 116 2.96 27.08 -10.99
N GLY A 117 4.24 27.42 -11.05
CA GLY A 117 4.96 28.09 -9.95
C GLY A 117 5.41 27.18 -8.82
N VAL A 118 5.15 25.89 -8.91
CA VAL A 118 5.61 24.87 -7.96
C VAL A 118 7.02 24.44 -8.30
N LYS A 119 7.89 24.41 -7.28
CA LYS A 119 9.25 23.91 -7.36
C LYS A 119 9.27 22.39 -7.20
N ARG A 120 8.56 21.89 -6.19
CA ARG A 120 8.40 20.44 -5.93
C ARG A 120 7.14 20.12 -5.14
N VAL A 121 6.63 18.92 -5.34
CA VAL A 121 5.62 18.27 -4.49
C VAL A 121 6.27 17.08 -3.81
N TYR A 122 6.10 16.95 -2.50
CA TYR A 122 6.69 15.83 -1.78
C TYR A 122 5.80 15.34 -0.64
N ILE A 123 5.98 14.07 -0.30
CA ILE A 123 5.34 13.43 0.86
C ILE A 123 6.36 13.51 2.01
N PRO A 124 6.05 14.19 3.11
CA PRO A 124 6.97 14.32 4.24
C PRO A 124 7.26 12.99 4.93
N ALA A 125 8.46 12.87 5.50
CA ALA A 125 8.83 11.77 6.39
C ALA A 125 7.80 11.60 7.51
N GLY A 126 7.51 10.36 7.87
CA GLY A 126 6.54 10.02 8.92
C GLY A 126 5.08 10.17 8.53
N THR A 127 4.78 10.45 7.26
CA THR A 127 3.38 10.44 6.75
C THR A 127 2.82 9.02 6.73
N LYS A 128 1.60 8.83 7.22
CA LYS A 128 0.82 7.58 7.08
C LYS A 128 0.43 7.38 5.63
N ILE A 129 1.24 6.61 4.87
CA ILE A 129 1.13 6.55 3.41
C ILE A 129 0.29 5.40 2.89
N ALA A 130 0.22 4.33 3.65
CA ALA A 130 -0.50 3.11 3.30
C ALA A 130 -0.92 2.37 4.56
N GLN A 131 -1.59 1.25 4.39
CA GLN A 131 -1.82 0.27 5.44
C GLN A 131 -1.36 -1.11 5.00
N MET A 132 -0.89 -1.90 5.96
CA MET A 132 -0.40 -3.26 5.76
C MET A 132 -1.25 -4.25 6.54
N ARG A 133 -1.77 -5.29 5.90
CA ARG A 133 -2.44 -6.40 6.56
C ARG A 133 -1.68 -7.70 6.37
N ILE A 134 -1.76 -8.57 7.36
CA ILE A 134 -1.22 -9.93 7.28
C ILE A 134 -2.34 -10.86 6.78
N VAL A 135 -2.01 -11.71 5.83
CA VAL A 135 -2.94 -12.66 5.21
C VAL A 135 -2.38 -14.08 5.27
N GLN A 136 -3.27 -15.05 5.37
CA GLN A 136 -2.89 -16.45 5.26
C GLN A 136 -2.65 -16.82 3.79
N VAL A 137 -1.62 -17.62 3.56
CA VAL A 137 -1.29 -18.20 2.25
C VAL A 137 -1.59 -19.69 2.31
N PRO A 138 -2.66 -20.16 1.68
CA PRO A 138 -2.98 -21.58 1.66
C PRO A 138 -1.91 -22.36 0.87
N SER A 139 -1.53 -23.53 1.36
CA SER A 139 -0.69 -24.45 0.61
C SER A 139 -1.57 -25.21 -0.39
N VAL A 140 -1.34 -24.94 -1.67
CA VAL A 140 -2.10 -25.55 -2.76
C VAL A 140 -1.16 -26.13 -3.81
N THR A 141 -1.63 -27.16 -4.52
CA THR A 141 -1.01 -27.68 -5.74
C THR A 141 -1.98 -27.55 -6.88
N PHE A 142 -1.48 -27.25 -8.06
CA PHE A 142 -2.29 -27.21 -9.28
C PHE A 142 -2.12 -28.54 -10.02
N GLU A 143 -3.25 -29.14 -10.40
CA GLU A 143 -3.30 -30.36 -11.19
C GLU A 143 -4.09 -30.12 -12.46
N VAL A 144 -3.60 -30.63 -13.59
CA VAL A 144 -4.31 -30.54 -14.85
C VAL A 144 -5.45 -31.54 -14.86
N GLY A 145 -6.67 -31.06 -15.01
CA GLY A 145 -7.88 -31.88 -14.99
C GLY A 145 -9.04 -31.21 -15.73
N THR A 146 -10.20 -31.85 -15.68
CA THR A 146 -11.44 -31.29 -16.24
C THR A 146 -12.25 -30.66 -15.11
N ILE A 147 -12.69 -29.41 -15.32
CA ILE A 147 -13.51 -28.66 -14.37
C ILE A 147 -14.96 -29.13 -14.46
N GLU A 148 -15.59 -29.38 -13.32
CA GLU A 148 -17.02 -29.64 -13.25
C GLU A 148 -17.81 -28.41 -13.73
N LYS A 149 -18.68 -28.63 -14.73
CA LYS A 149 -19.45 -27.57 -15.38
C LYS A 149 -20.83 -27.33 -14.77
N ASP A 150 -21.29 -28.25 -13.89
CA ASP A 150 -22.64 -28.18 -13.31
C ASP A 150 -22.69 -27.24 -12.09
N THR A 151 -22.54 -25.96 -12.33
CA THR A 151 -22.72 -24.89 -11.34
C THR A 151 -23.76 -23.90 -11.83
N LYS A 152 -24.56 -23.31 -10.90
CA LYS A 152 -25.55 -22.29 -11.23
C LYS A 152 -24.98 -21.08 -11.98
N ARG A 153 -23.71 -20.76 -11.79
CA ARG A 153 -23.02 -19.68 -12.45
C ARG A 153 -22.47 -20.08 -13.83
N GLY A 154 -22.06 -21.33 -14.00
CA GLY A 154 -21.43 -21.83 -15.22
C GLY A 154 -20.23 -20.99 -15.67
N GLU A 155 -20.17 -20.73 -16.96
CA GLU A 155 -19.10 -19.90 -17.59
C GLU A 155 -19.41 -18.39 -17.59
N HIS A 156 -20.51 -17.95 -16.97
CA HIS A 156 -20.90 -16.54 -16.95
C HIS A 156 -19.93 -15.72 -16.10
N GLY A 157 -19.15 -14.87 -16.76
CA GLY A 157 -18.15 -13.96 -16.17
C GLY A 157 -18.67 -12.51 -16.09
N PHE A 158 -17.98 -11.63 -16.78
CA PHE A 158 -18.22 -10.20 -16.77
C PHE A 158 -19.67 -9.84 -17.12
N ASN A 159 -20.31 -9.00 -16.30
CA ASN A 159 -21.70 -8.52 -16.45
C ASN A 159 -22.80 -9.56 -16.25
N SER A 160 -22.53 -10.71 -15.65
CA SER A 160 -23.55 -11.74 -15.38
C SER A 160 -24.62 -11.32 -14.36
N THR A 161 -24.34 -10.33 -13.52
CA THR A 161 -25.25 -9.85 -12.46
C THR A 161 -25.96 -8.53 -12.80
N GLY A 162 -25.74 -7.99 -14.02
CA GLY A 162 -26.32 -6.71 -14.43
C GLY A 162 -25.76 -5.51 -13.68
N THR A 163 -26.03 -4.32 -14.21
CA THR A 163 -25.68 -3.03 -13.60
C THR A 163 -26.90 -2.30 -12.98
N LYS A 164 -28.04 -2.99 -12.90
CA LYS A 164 -29.29 -2.50 -12.25
C LYS A 164 -29.97 -3.63 -11.51
#